data_5d35ef900d91d320de4e03f248f82a0b
#
_entry.id   5d35ef900d91d320de4e03f248f82a0b
#
_cell.length_a   1.000
_cell.length_b   1.000
_cell.length_c   1.000
_cell.angle_alpha   90.00
_cell.angle_beta   90.00
_cell.angle_gamma   90.00
#
_symmetry.space_group_name_H-M   'P 1'
#
loop_
_entity.id
_entity.type
_entity.pdbx_description
1 polymer ?
#
loop_
_entity_poly.entity_id
_entity_poly.type
_entity_poly.pdbx_seq_one_letter_code
_entity_poly.pdbx_strand_id
1 'polypeptide(L)'
;MSESANVAVRPSLRNPKHWPMYLGLAVMVAAGRLPWTLQRAIGRGVGCVAMRLAGTRRRAAEVNLKLCFPEQDDAWRARLLRDSFDALGVGLFEFARAWWGSIDAIRPGVQIEGLEHLQQLQQQKRGVLLVSGHFMTLEMCGRLLCDHVPLAGMYRRHRNPVFEWAVKRGRLRYATHMFANEDLRATIKHLKRGGFLWYAPDQDMRGKDTVFVPFFGHPASTITATHQLARLTGCAVVPYFHRREGGRYILKIAPPLADIPSDDVIADTTQVNAAIEDMVREAPDQYLWIHRRFKRQPGGRSAFYR
;
A
#
# COMPACT_ATOMS: atom_id res chain seq x y z
N MET A 1 -10.47 27.61 -5.10
CA MET A 1 -9.15 27.40 -5.72
C MET A 1 -8.66 26.03 -5.25
N SER A 2 -8.45 25.04 -5.99
CA SER A 2 -8.44 24.72 -7.40
C SER A 2 -8.77 23.22 -7.53
N GLU A 3 -9.87 22.89 -8.23
CA GLU A 3 -10.15 21.52 -8.72
C GLU A 3 -9.10 21.04 -9.73
N SER A 4 -8.23 21.93 -10.21
CA SER A 4 -7.24 21.65 -11.25
C SER A 4 -6.09 20.70 -10.80
N ALA A 5 -5.84 20.53 -9.50
CA ALA A 5 -4.77 19.65 -9.01
C ALA A 5 -5.07 18.14 -9.22
N ASN A 6 -6.33 17.79 -9.49
CA ASN A 6 -6.79 16.41 -9.61
C ASN A 6 -6.94 15.92 -11.06
N VAL A 7 -6.70 16.77 -12.05
CA VAL A 7 -6.79 16.37 -13.47
C VAL A 7 -5.51 15.71 -13.94
N ALA A 8 -5.63 14.45 -14.37
CA ALA A 8 -4.53 13.70 -14.98
C ALA A 8 -4.41 14.08 -16.47
N VAL A 9 -3.45 14.93 -16.83
CA VAL A 9 -3.17 15.29 -18.23
C VAL A 9 -2.46 14.14 -18.93
N ARG A 10 -3.01 13.70 -20.08
CA ARG A 10 -2.44 12.62 -20.87
C ARG A 10 -1.21 13.12 -21.65
N PRO A 11 -0.02 12.50 -21.48
CA PRO A 11 1.14 12.81 -22.30
C PRO A 11 0.91 12.51 -23.78
N SER A 12 1.57 13.28 -24.66
CA SER A 12 1.39 13.15 -26.10
C SER A 12 1.84 11.78 -26.64
N LEU A 13 0.98 11.15 -27.45
CA LEU A 13 1.29 9.94 -28.22
C LEU A 13 2.28 10.19 -29.35
N ARG A 14 2.47 11.46 -29.77
CA ARG A 14 3.41 11.83 -30.84
C ARG A 14 4.88 11.65 -30.43
N ASN A 15 5.16 11.54 -29.12
CA ASN A 15 6.52 11.30 -28.63
C ASN A 15 6.84 9.80 -28.56
N PRO A 16 7.71 9.26 -29.43
CA PRO A 16 8.02 7.83 -29.49
C PRO A 16 8.59 7.26 -28.17
N LYS A 17 9.22 8.10 -27.35
CA LYS A 17 9.72 7.69 -26.02
C LYS A 17 8.61 7.17 -25.09
N HIS A 18 7.37 7.52 -25.36
CA HIS A 18 6.20 7.11 -24.57
C HIS A 18 5.61 5.77 -25.02
N TRP A 19 5.88 5.31 -26.25
CA TRP A 19 5.24 4.14 -26.84
C TRP A 19 5.43 2.84 -26.04
N PRO A 20 6.63 2.50 -25.53
CA PRO A 20 6.79 1.28 -24.73
C PRO A 20 5.89 1.27 -23.49
N MET A 21 5.76 2.43 -22.83
CA MET A 21 4.90 2.55 -21.65
C MET A 21 3.41 2.48 -22.04
N TYR A 22 2.99 3.08 -23.14
CA TYR A 22 1.62 2.97 -23.63
C TYR A 22 1.29 1.54 -24.04
N LEU A 23 2.22 0.81 -24.68
CA LEU A 23 2.05 -0.61 -24.99
C LEU A 23 1.87 -1.43 -23.71
N GLY A 24 2.72 -1.23 -22.71
CA GLY A 24 2.60 -1.88 -21.40
C GLY A 24 1.23 -1.59 -20.75
N LEU A 25 0.76 -0.34 -20.79
CA LEU A 25 -0.56 0.03 -20.29
C LEU A 25 -1.69 -0.64 -21.08
N ALA A 26 -1.58 -0.73 -22.40
CA ALA A 26 -2.57 -1.43 -23.23
C ALA A 26 -2.67 -2.93 -22.86
N VAL A 27 -1.53 -3.58 -22.65
CA VAL A 27 -1.48 -4.96 -22.14
C VAL A 27 -2.13 -5.07 -20.75
N MET A 28 -1.85 -4.16 -19.84
CA MET A 28 -2.48 -4.14 -18.52
C MET A 28 -4.00 -3.92 -18.61
N VAL A 29 -4.46 -3.02 -19.48
CA VAL A 29 -5.91 -2.80 -19.71
C VAL A 29 -6.59 -4.07 -20.24
N ALA A 30 -5.96 -4.76 -21.19
CA ALA A 30 -6.45 -6.04 -21.72
C ALA A 30 -6.46 -7.12 -20.61
N ALA A 31 -5.37 -7.24 -19.87
CA ALA A 31 -5.24 -8.17 -18.76
C ALA A 31 -6.31 -7.93 -17.67
N GLY A 32 -6.62 -6.66 -17.37
CA GLY A 32 -7.66 -6.31 -16.39
C GLY A 32 -9.09 -6.72 -16.79
N ARG A 33 -9.33 -7.06 -18.07
CA ARG A 33 -10.63 -7.51 -18.59
C ARG A 33 -10.79 -9.03 -18.67
N LEU A 34 -9.71 -9.79 -18.51
CA LEU A 34 -9.77 -11.26 -18.52
C LEU A 34 -10.66 -11.79 -17.38
N PRO A 35 -11.25 -12.98 -17.53
CA PRO A 35 -11.92 -13.65 -16.42
C PRO A 35 -11.01 -13.77 -15.19
N TRP A 36 -11.58 -13.60 -14.00
CA TRP A 36 -10.79 -13.55 -12.76
C TRP A 36 -9.98 -14.82 -12.50
N THR A 37 -10.56 -15.99 -12.80
CA THR A 37 -9.87 -17.28 -12.69
C THR A 37 -8.61 -17.35 -13.56
N LEU A 38 -8.71 -16.84 -14.80
CA LEU A 38 -7.59 -16.79 -15.74
C LEU A 38 -6.51 -15.79 -15.29
N GLN A 39 -6.93 -14.61 -14.77
CA GLN A 39 -6.00 -13.63 -14.22
C GLN A 39 -5.17 -14.24 -13.07
N ARG A 40 -5.82 -14.98 -12.16
CA ARG A 40 -5.12 -15.65 -11.04
C ARG A 40 -4.14 -16.70 -11.53
N ALA A 41 -4.53 -17.52 -12.51
CA ALA A 41 -3.66 -18.58 -13.06
C ALA A 41 -2.43 -17.96 -13.74
N ILE A 42 -2.62 -16.98 -14.62
CA ILE A 42 -1.53 -16.27 -15.29
C ILE A 42 -0.68 -15.53 -14.27
N GLY A 43 -1.30 -14.87 -13.29
CA GLY A 43 -0.61 -14.14 -12.23
C GLY A 43 0.37 -15.01 -11.44
N ARG A 44 -0.05 -16.22 -11.04
CA ARG A 44 0.85 -17.19 -10.40
C ARG A 44 2.03 -17.56 -11.30
N GLY A 45 1.77 -17.82 -12.60
CA GLY A 45 2.83 -18.07 -13.56
C GLY A 45 3.83 -16.90 -13.66
N VAL A 46 3.32 -15.66 -13.71
CA VAL A 46 4.16 -14.44 -13.71
C VAL A 46 4.98 -14.35 -12.42
N GLY A 47 4.39 -14.62 -11.25
CA GLY A 47 5.08 -14.67 -9.96
C GLY A 47 6.21 -15.71 -9.94
N CYS A 48 5.94 -16.91 -10.43
CA CYS A 48 6.92 -17.99 -10.55
C CYS A 48 8.13 -17.60 -11.44
N VAL A 49 7.86 -16.96 -12.58
CA VAL A 49 8.90 -16.45 -13.49
C VAL A 49 9.67 -15.30 -12.82
N ALA A 50 8.96 -14.35 -12.19
CA ALA A 50 9.58 -13.24 -11.49
C ALA A 50 10.51 -13.71 -10.37
N MET A 51 10.15 -14.74 -9.60
CA MET A 51 11.00 -15.33 -8.58
C MET A 51 12.32 -15.87 -9.12
N ARG A 52 12.29 -16.43 -10.36
CA ARG A 52 13.51 -16.96 -11.01
C ARG A 52 14.39 -15.86 -11.58
N LEU A 53 13.79 -14.82 -12.19
CA LEU A 53 14.51 -13.80 -12.93
C LEU A 53 14.92 -12.59 -12.05
N ALA A 54 14.17 -12.27 -11.02
CA ALA A 54 14.40 -11.10 -10.18
C ALA A 54 15.33 -11.39 -9.00
N GLY A 55 16.53 -11.93 -9.23
CA GLY A 55 17.46 -12.41 -8.19
C GLY A 55 17.71 -11.41 -7.05
N THR A 56 17.94 -10.13 -7.36
CA THR A 56 18.14 -9.08 -6.33
C THR A 56 16.90 -8.88 -5.44
N ARG A 57 15.70 -8.96 -6.02
CA ARG A 57 14.43 -8.81 -5.29
C ARG A 57 14.11 -10.05 -4.46
N ARG A 58 14.36 -11.23 -5.03
CA ARG A 58 14.27 -12.49 -4.31
C ARG A 58 15.20 -12.49 -3.09
N ARG A 59 16.48 -12.12 -3.28
CA ARG A 59 17.43 -12.01 -2.16
C ARG A 59 16.96 -11.06 -1.07
N ALA A 60 16.36 -9.92 -1.45
CA ALA A 60 15.80 -8.99 -0.46
C ALA A 60 14.65 -9.62 0.33
N ALA A 61 13.75 -10.37 -0.32
CA ALA A 61 12.67 -11.08 0.35
C ALA A 61 13.19 -12.18 1.27
N GLU A 62 14.15 -13.01 0.83
CA GLU A 62 14.79 -14.04 1.65
C GLU A 62 15.38 -13.46 2.94
N VAL A 63 16.11 -12.35 2.84
CA VAL A 63 16.68 -11.65 4.00
C VAL A 63 15.59 -11.14 4.94
N ASN A 64 14.56 -10.48 4.40
CA ASN A 64 13.46 -9.98 5.21
C ASN A 64 12.74 -11.11 5.96
N LEU A 65 12.44 -12.21 5.28
CA LEU A 65 11.77 -13.38 5.90
C LEU A 65 12.61 -13.99 7.01
N LYS A 66 13.93 -14.08 6.81
CA LYS A 66 14.84 -14.58 7.85
C LYS A 66 14.89 -13.67 9.07
N LEU A 67 14.85 -12.35 8.87
CA LEU A 67 14.85 -11.38 9.96
C LEU A 67 13.51 -11.34 10.70
N CYS A 68 12.39 -11.37 9.96
CA CYS A 68 11.06 -11.20 10.54
C CYS A 68 10.48 -12.49 11.16
N PHE A 69 10.95 -13.65 10.73
CA PHE A 69 10.47 -14.96 11.22
C PHE A 69 11.65 -15.89 11.55
N PRO A 70 12.51 -15.50 12.52
CA PRO A 70 13.68 -16.30 12.90
C PRO A 70 13.29 -17.63 13.53
N GLU A 71 12.11 -17.70 14.18
CA GLU A 71 11.55 -18.87 14.84
C GLU A 71 11.07 -19.96 13.87
N GLN A 72 10.83 -19.60 12.60
CA GLN A 72 10.38 -20.54 11.57
C GLN A 72 11.57 -21.27 10.92
N ASP A 73 11.34 -22.47 10.43
CA ASP A 73 12.36 -23.24 9.71
C ASP A 73 12.59 -22.73 8.27
N ASP A 74 13.66 -23.19 7.64
CA ASP A 74 14.00 -22.78 6.27
C ASP A 74 12.97 -23.30 5.25
N ALA A 75 12.33 -24.44 5.50
CA ALA A 75 11.31 -24.98 4.63
C ALA A 75 10.04 -24.11 4.65
N TRP A 76 9.63 -23.63 5.81
CA TRP A 76 8.52 -22.70 5.96
C TRP A 76 8.82 -21.38 5.26
N ARG A 77 10.01 -20.78 5.51
CA ARG A 77 10.42 -19.54 4.84
C ARG A 77 10.47 -19.69 3.33
N ALA A 78 10.93 -20.82 2.82
CA ALA A 78 10.98 -21.11 1.39
C ALA A 78 9.57 -21.28 0.78
N ARG A 79 8.61 -21.84 1.52
CA ARG A 79 7.19 -21.87 1.10
C ARG A 79 6.62 -20.46 1.05
N LEU A 80 6.78 -19.69 2.13
CA LEU A 80 6.27 -18.32 2.20
C LEU A 80 6.87 -17.43 1.10
N LEU A 81 8.15 -17.60 0.77
CA LEU A 81 8.78 -16.88 -0.34
C LEU A 81 8.08 -17.18 -1.67
N ARG A 82 7.78 -18.45 -1.98
CA ARG A 82 7.03 -18.83 -3.18
C ARG A 82 5.64 -18.21 -3.19
N ASP A 83 4.92 -18.36 -2.08
CA ASP A 83 3.55 -17.87 -1.94
C ASP A 83 3.50 -16.32 -2.09
N SER A 84 4.52 -15.62 -1.59
CA SER A 84 4.62 -14.15 -1.74
C SER A 84 4.91 -13.72 -3.18
N PHE A 85 5.69 -14.47 -3.95
CA PHE A 85 5.85 -14.19 -5.37
C PHE A 85 4.60 -14.55 -6.18
N ASP A 86 3.88 -15.60 -5.82
CA ASP A 86 2.57 -15.92 -6.41
C ASP A 86 1.57 -14.80 -6.14
N ALA A 87 1.51 -14.31 -4.89
CA ALA A 87 0.68 -13.17 -4.49
C ALA A 87 1.07 -11.89 -5.24
N LEU A 88 2.38 -11.63 -5.44
CA LEU A 88 2.89 -10.51 -6.24
C LEU A 88 2.40 -10.59 -7.70
N GLY A 89 2.50 -11.76 -8.32
CA GLY A 89 2.05 -11.96 -9.67
C GLY A 89 0.53 -11.78 -9.82
N VAL A 90 -0.27 -12.32 -8.90
CA VAL A 90 -1.72 -12.10 -8.86
C VAL A 90 -2.03 -10.62 -8.62
N GLY A 91 -1.31 -9.95 -7.71
CA GLY A 91 -1.48 -8.55 -7.39
C GLY A 91 -1.32 -7.61 -8.59
N LEU A 92 -0.48 -7.95 -9.58
CA LEU A 92 -0.37 -7.19 -10.84
C LEU A 92 -1.70 -7.19 -11.63
N PHE A 93 -2.43 -8.31 -11.63
CA PHE A 93 -3.74 -8.40 -12.29
C PHE A 93 -4.85 -7.74 -11.46
N GLU A 94 -4.77 -7.82 -10.13
CA GLU A 94 -5.65 -7.05 -9.24
C GLU A 94 -5.51 -5.55 -9.47
N PHE A 95 -4.27 -5.08 -9.61
CA PHE A 95 -3.94 -3.71 -9.96
C PHE A 95 -4.58 -3.30 -11.29
N ALA A 96 -4.38 -4.09 -12.34
CA ALA A 96 -4.95 -3.85 -13.65
C ALA A 96 -6.50 -3.82 -13.62
N ARG A 97 -7.11 -4.77 -12.90
CA ARG A 97 -8.56 -4.85 -12.73
C ARG A 97 -9.11 -3.69 -11.92
N ALA A 98 -8.47 -3.34 -10.82
CA ALA A 98 -8.87 -2.21 -9.98
C ALA A 98 -8.93 -0.91 -10.78
N TRP A 99 -7.98 -0.69 -11.69
CA TRP A 99 -7.93 0.55 -12.44
C TRP A 99 -8.78 0.55 -13.71
N TRP A 100 -8.90 -0.57 -14.42
CA TRP A 100 -9.52 -0.60 -15.76
C TRP A 100 -10.58 -1.69 -15.96
N GLY A 101 -10.67 -2.66 -15.06
CA GLY A 101 -11.64 -3.73 -15.13
C GLY A 101 -12.95 -3.44 -14.41
N SER A 102 -13.90 -4.38 -14.49
CA SER A 102 -15.07 -4.45 -13.61
C SER A 102 -14.73 -5.23 -12.34
N ILE A 103 -15.30 -4.79 -11.22
CA ILE A 103 -15.25 -5.48 -9.92
C ILE A 103 -16.62 -6.00 -9.47
N ASP A 104 -17.64 -5.93 -10.34
CA ASP A 104 -19.03 -6.27 -9.98
C ASP A 104 -19.17 -7.73 -9.51
N ALA A 105 -18.43 -8.64 -10.16
CA ALA A 105 -18.38 -10.05 -9.74
C ALA A 105 -17.62 -10.29 -8.43
N ILE A 106 -16.82 -9.31 -7.97
CA ILE A 106 -16.00 -9.41 -6.75
C ILE A 106 -16.77 -8.85 -5.55
N ARG A 107 -17.52 -7.76 -5.73
CA ARG A 107 -18.27 -7.05 -4.67
C ARG A 107 -19.11 -7.96 -3.75
N PRO A 108 -19.89 -8.92 -4.25
CA PRO A 108 -20.72 -9.75 -3.38
C PRO A 108 -19.94 -10.65 -2.41
N GLY A 109 -18.66 -10.91 -2.70
CA GLY A 109 -17.78 -11.73 -1.85
C GLY A 109 -16.90 -10.94 -0.90
N VAL A 110 -17.06 -9.61 -0.84
CA VAL A 110 -16.26 -8.76 0.06
C VAL A 110 -16.81 -8.85 1.48
N GLN A 111 -15.91 -9.04 2.43
CA GLN A 111 -16.21 -8.97 3.87
C GLN A 111 -15.53 -7.73 4.45
N ILE A 112 -16.30 -6.91 5.17
CA ILE A 112 -15.76 -5.71 5.81
C ILE A 112 -16.07 -5.79 7.30
N GLU A 113 -15.00 -5.77 8.10
CA GLU A 113 -15.06 -5.79 9.56
C GLU A 113 -14.68 -4.40 10.09
N GLY A 114 -15.43 -3.86 11.05
CA GLY A 114 -15.15 -2.59 11.71
C GLY A 114 -15.46 -1.34 10.86
N LEU A 115 -16.32 -1.44 9.83
CA LEU A 115 -16.73 -0.28 9.02
C LEU A 115 -17.37 0.82 9.87
N GLU A 116 -18.04 0.43 10.95
CA GLU A 116 -18.68 1.33 11.92
C GLU A 116 -17.70 2.33 12.53
N HIS A 117 -16.42 1.99 12.70
CA HIS A 117 -15.41 2.92 13.20
C HIS A 117 -15.21 4.10 12.25
N LEU A 118 -15.19 3.85 10.94
CA LEU A 118 -15.09 4.92 9.94
C LEU A 118 -16.38 5.73 9.85
N GLN A 119 -17.54 5.08 9.94
CA GLN A 119 -18.84 5.75 9.89
C GLN A 119 -19.04 6.70 11.07
N GLN A 120 -18.63 6.29 12.28
CA GLN A 120 -18.65 7.14 13.47
C GLN A 120 -17.74 8.38 13.31
N LEU A 121 -16.52 8.20 12.84
CA LEU A 121 -15.59 9.29 12.58
C LEU A 121 -16.11 10.24 11.49
N GLN A 122 -16.78 9.71 10.47
CA GLN A 122 -17.42 10.51 9.43
C GLN A 122 -18.57 11.35 9.96
N GLN A 123 -19.42 10.79 10.83
CA GLN A 123 -20.49 11.52 11.50
C GLN A 123 -19.95 12.65 12.40
N GLN A 124 -18.82 12.40 13.06
CA GLN A 124 -18.09 13.40 13.88
C GLN A 124 -17.36 14.44 13.01
N LYS A 125 -17.36 14.31 11.69
CA LYS A 125 -16.55 15.13 10.76
C LYS A 125 -15.06 15.15 11.13
N ARG A 126 -14.57 14.10 11.76
CA ARG A 126 -13.18 13.94 12.13
C ARG A 126 -12.39 13.37 10.96
N GLY A 127 -11.24 13.99 10.62
CA GLY A 127 -10.33 13.47 9.63
C GLY A 127 -9.79 12.10 10.01
N VAL A 128 -9.50 11.26 9.03
CA VAL A 128 -8.99 9.90 9.25
C VAL A 128 -7.74 9.66 8.42
N LEU A 129 -6.67 9.22 9.09
CA LEU A 129 -5.49 8.68 8.46
C LEU A 129 -5.56 7.15 8.57
N LEU A 130 -5.94 6.49 7.47
CA LEU A 130 -5.99 5.03 7.36
C LEU A 130 -4.57 4.52 7.12
N VAL A 131 -3.99 3.87 8.14
CA VAL A 131 -2.61 3.35 8.10
C VAL A 131 -2.63 1.89 7.73
N SER A 132 -1.83 1.53 6.73
CA SER A 132 -1.67 0.15 6.26
C SER A 132 -0.23 -0.14 5.89
N GLY A 133 0.08 -1.41 5.58
CA GLY A 133 1.31 -1.81 4.91
C GLY A 133 1.13 -1.94 3.38
N HIS A 134 2.25 -2.11 2.68
CA HIS A 134 2.23 -2.39 1.25
C HIS A 134 1.89 -3.87 1.01
N PHE A 135 0.60 -4.20 1.01
CA PHE A 135 0.10 -5.51 0.64
C PHE A 135 -0.25 -5.59 -0.85
N MET A 136 -0.15 -6.78 -1.44
CA MET A 136 -0.42 -6.99 -2.88
C MET A 136 -1.87 -6.65 -3.26
N THR A 137 -2.80 -6.79 -2.33
CA THR A 137 -4.23 -6.49 -2.50
C THR A 137 -4.60 -5.01 -2.41
N LEU A 138 -3.62 -4.11 -2.18
CA LEU A 138 -3.82 -2.69 -1.91
C LEU A 138 -4.75 -1.99 -2.91
N GLU A 139 -4.53 -2.12 -4.21
CA GLU A 139 -5.32 -1.40 -5.22
C GLU A 139 -6.76 -1.93 -5.28
N MET A 140 -6.93 -3.25 -5.17
CA MET A 140 -8.25 -3.86 -5.18
C MET A 140 -9.05 -3.48 -3.93
N CYS A 141 -8.44 -3.63 -2.76
CA CYS A 141 -9.11 -3.34 -1.49
C CYS A 141 -9.31 -1.84 -1.26
N GLY A 142 -8.40 -0.99 -1.76
CA GLY A 142 -8.61 0.46 -1.80
C GLY A 142 -9.84 0.84 -2.63
N ARG A 143 -10.00 0.24 -3.82
CA ARG A 143 -11.19 0.45 -4.65
C ARG A 143 -12.48 -0.06 -3.98
N LEU A 144 -12.43 -1.23 -3.35
CA LEU A 144 -13.59 -1.82 -2.65
C LEU A 144 -14.01 -0.97 -1.45
N LEU A 145 -13.05 -0.43 -0.69
CA LEU A 145 -13.36 0.45 0.43
C LEU A 145 -13.98 1.78 -0.03
N CYS A 146 -13.60 2.28 -1.21
CA CYS A 146 -14.18 3.51 -1.78
C CYS A 146 -15.68 3.40 -2.11
N ASP A 147 -16.24 2.19 -2.19
CA ASP A 147 -17.70 2.00 -2.33
C ASP A 147 -18.45 2.36 -1.02
N HIS A 148 -17.74 2.48 0.12
CA HIS A 148 -18.32 2.69 1.46
C HIS A 148 -17.96 4.03 2.09
N VAL A 149 -16.77 4.56 1.79
CA VAL A 149 -16.28 5.84 2.36
C VAL A 149 -15.55 6.67 1.29
N PRO A 150 -15.60 8.02 1.38
CA PRO A 150 -14.93 8.91 0.44
C PRO A 150 -13.41 8.95 0.71
N LEU A 151 -12.69 7.97 0.19
CA LEU A 151 -11.26 7.79 0.44
C LEU A 151 -10.38 8.55 -0.54
N ALA A 152 -9.39 9.26 -0.03
CA ALA A 152 -8.26 9.79 -0.78
C ALA A 152 -7.01 8.92 -0.59
N GLY A 153 -6.05 9.00 -1.51
CA GLY A 153 -4.78 8.29 -1.38
C GLY A 153 -3.58 9.23 -1.41
N MET A 154 -2.55 8.88 -0.63
CA MET A 154 -1.23 9.52 -0.75
C MET A 154 -0.33 8.67 -1.63
N TYR A 155 0.47 9.30 -2.49
CA TYR A 155 1.38 8.58 -3.37
C TYR A 155 2.63 9.40 -3.68
N ARG A 156 3.68 8.72 -4.13
CA ARG A 156 4.89 9.36 -4.66
C ARG A 156 4.74 9.55 -6.17
N ARG A 157 5.00 10.75 -6.68
CA ARG A 157 5.00 11.03 -8.13
C ARG A 157 5.99 10.14 -8.87
N HIS A 158 5.56 9.60 -9.99
CA HIS A 158 6.37 8.74 -10.84
C HIS A 158 7.16 9.60 -11.85
N ARG A 159 8.41 9.19 -12.11
CA ARG A 159 9.28 9.88 -13.08
C ARG A 159 8.78 9.77 -14.51
N ASN A 160 8.16 8.64 -14.87
CA ASN A 160 7.60 8.46 -16.20
C ASN A 160 6.23 9.14 -16.28
N PRO A 161 6.04 10.14 -17.15
CA PRO A 161 4.81 10.93 -17.19
C PRO A 161 3.58 10.12 -17.64
N VAL A 162 3.78 9.09 -18.48
CA VAL A 162 2.68 8.20 -18.92
C VAL A 162 2.21 7.32 -17.77
N PHE A 163 3.14 6.78 -16.99
CA PHE A 163 2.79 5.97 -15.82
C PHE A 163 2.15 6.84 -14.73
N GLU A 164 2.67 8.05 -14.49
CA GLU A 164 2.07 9.04 -13.58
C GLU A 164 0.63 9.34 -13.96
N TRP A 165 0.39 9.62 -15.25
CA TRP A 165 -0.96 9.83 -15.76
C TRP A 165 -1.86 8.61 -15.54
N ALA A 166 -1.36 7.41 -15.82
CA ALA A 166 -2.12 6.16 -15.66
C ALA A 166 -2.50 5.90 -14.20
N VAL A 167 -1.55 6.08 -13.26
CA VAL A 167 -1.78 5.95 -11.81
C VAL A 167 -2.89 6.89 -11.35
N LYS A 168 -2.75 8.19 -11.64
CA LYS A 168 -3.75 9.18 -11.23
C LYS A 168 -5.11 8.86 -11.85
N ARG A 169 -5.16 8.62 -13.17
CA ARG A 169 -6.41 8.32 -13.87
C ARG A 169 -7.06 7.02 -13.37
N GLY A 170 -6.27 5.99 -13.09
CA GLY A 170 -6.77 4.72 -12.58
C GLY A 170 -7.42 4.89 -11.21
N ARG A 171 -6.73 5.50 -10.27
CA ARG A 171 -7.19 5.69 -8.89
C ARG A 171 -8.31 6.71 -8.78
N LEU A 172 -8.27 7.82 -9.52
CA LEU A 172 -9.33 8.84 -9.52
C LEU A 172 -10.67 8.36 -10.13
N ARG A 173 -10.77 7.14 -10.61
CA ARG A 173 -12.05 6.52 -10.97
C ARG A 173 -12.89 6.13 -9.76
N TYR A 174 -12.27 6.01 -8.58
CA TYR A 174 -12.93 5.59 -7.34
C TYR A 174 -12.49 6.40 -6.11
N ALA A 175 -11.24 6.83 -6.05
CA ALA A 175 -10.76 7.68 -4.98
C ALA A 175 -11.18 9.14 -5.20
N THR A 176 -11.50 9.85 -4.12
CA THR A 176 -11.92 11.25 -4.17
C THR A 176 -10.77 12.17 -4.58
N HIS A 177 -9.56 11.90 -4.07
CA HIS A 177 -8.34 12.68 -4.34
C HIS A 177 -7.10 11.80 -4.32
N MET A 178 -6.06 12.24 -5.05
CA MET A 178 -4.72 11.66 -5.00
C MET A 178 -3.73 12.77 -4.65
N PHE A 179 -3.20 12.73 -3.43
CA PHE A 179 -2.21 13.68 -2.96
C PHE A 179 -0.80 13.14 -3.20
N ALA A 180 0.03 13.92 -3.89
CA ALA A 180 1.45 13.63 -3.92
C ALA A 180 2.06 13.92 -2.53
N ASN A 181 3.09 13.16 -2.15
CA ASN A 181 3.72 13.31 -0.83
C ASN A 181 4.32 14.73 -0.59
N GLU A 182 4.60 15.48 -1.65
CA GLU A 182 5.03 16.89 -1.60
C GLU A 182 3.86 17.86 -1.34
N ASP A 183 2.62 17.45 -1.57
CA ASP A 183 1.42 18.30 -1.46
C ASP A 183 0.89 18.38 -0.02
N LEU A 184 1.79 18.55 0.96
CA LEU A 184 1.48 18.47 2.39
C LEU A 184 0.39 19.45 2.84
N ARG A 185 0.38 20.69 2.30
CA ARG A 185 -0.65 21.69 2.66
C ARG A 185 -2.05 21.26 2.25
N ALA A 186 -2.19 20.66 1.07
CA ALA A 186 -3.47 20.16 0.59
C ALA A 186 -3.93 18.95 1.41
N THR A 187 -3.01 18.06 1.76
CA THR A 187 -3.23 16.90 2.64
C THR A 187 -3.75 17.33 4.02
N ILE A 188 -3.06 18.28 4.69
CA ILE A 188 -3.48 18.82 5.99
C ILE A 188 -4.88 19.45 5.89
N LYS A 189 -5.14 20.23 4.84
CA LYS A 189 -6.46 20.85 4.64
C LYS A 189 -7.55 19.80 4.45
N HIS A 190 -7.26 18.71 3.72
CA HIS A 190 -8.19 17.60 3.51
C HIS A 190 -8.54 16.93 4.84
N LEU A 191 -7.54 16.54 5.63
CA LEU A 191 -7.75 15.92 6.96
C LEU A 191 -8.49 16.84 7.93
N LYS A 192 -8.15 18.14 8.01
CA LYS A 192 -8.85 19.12 8.86
C LYS A 192 -10.32 19.32 8.50
N ARG A 193 -10.72 18.97 7.27
CA ARG A 193 -12.11 19.02 6.80
C ARG A 193 -12.88 17.71 7.02
N GLY A 194 -12.32 16.77 7.76
CA GLY A 194 -12.93 15.47 7.97
C GLY A 194 -12.68 14.47 6.84
N GLY A 195 -11.69 14.74 5.96
CA GLY A 195 -11.34 13.85 4.86
C GLY A 195 -10.65 12.58 5.32
N PHE A 196 -10.80 11.51 4.54
CA PHE A 196 -10.17 10.21 4.78
C PHE A 196 -9.00 10.02 3.83
N LEU A 197 -7.85 9.64 4.37
CA LEU A 197 -6.60 9.50 3.62
C LEU A 197 -5.96 8.14 3.89
N TRP A 198 -5.78 7.33 2.84
CA TRP A 198 -4.98 6.12 2.91
C TRP A 198 -3.49 6.43 2.84
N TYR A 199 -2.71 5.77 3.71
CA TYR A 199 -1.28 6.00 3.84
C TYR A 199 -0.54 4.73 4.30
N ALA A 200 0.67 4.48 3.78
CA ALA A 200 1.51 3.35 4.17
C ALA A 200 2.93 3.80 4.54
N PRO A 201 3.29 3.84 5.83
CA PRO A 201 4.61 4.27 6.32
C PRO A 201 5.65 3.15 6.43
N ASP A 202 5.37 1.94 5.95
CA ASP A 202 6.15 0.72 6.19
C ASP A 202 7.40 0.55 5.31
N GLN A 203 7.73 1.51 4.46
CA GLN A 203 8.93 1.44 3.62
C GLN A 203 10.11 2.16 4.26
N ASP A 204 11.34 1.68 3.96
CA ASP A 204 12.59 2.32 4.39
C ASP A 204 12.72 3.70 3.76
N MET A 205 12.66 4.75 4.58
CA MET A 205 12.71 6.14 4.16
C MET A 205 14.01 6.82 4.57
N ARG A 206 14.42 7.84 3.81
CA ARG A 206 15.58 8.66 4.09
C ARG A 206 15.16 10.10 4.36
N GLY A 207 15.72 10.70 5.38
CA GLY A 207 15.49 12.12 5.67
C GLY A 207 15.56 12.42 7.15
N LYS A 208 15.43 13.70 7.48
CA LYS A 208 15.39 14.20 8.85
C LYS A 208 14.10 13.87 9.59
N ASP A 209 13.04 13.58 8.82
CA ASP A 209 11.70 13.25 9.35
C ASP A 209 11.54 11.72 9.49
N THR A 210 12.60 11.02 9.87
CA THR A 210 12.62 9.57 10.10
C THR A 210 13.23 9.24 11.45
N VAL A 211 12.68 8.20 12.09
CA VAL A 211 13.21 7.63 13.33
C VAL A 211 13.49 6.13 13.13
N PHE A 212 14.40 5.58 13.93
CA PHE A 212 14.58 4.14 14.00
C PHE A 212 13.68 3.59 15.11
N VAL A 213 12.70 2.81 14.70
CA VAL A 213 11.78 2.11 15.59
C VAL A 213 11.73 0.63 15.25
N PRO A 214 11.36 -0.25 16.18
CA PRO A 214 11.28 -1.68 15.91
C PRO A 214 10.32 -2.00 14.76
N PHE A 215 10.69 -2.98 13.95
CA PHE A 215 9.83 -3.72 13.04
C PHE A 215 10.29 -5.17 13.06
N PHE A 216 9.46 -6.07 13.56
CA PHE A 216 9.84 -7.45 13.90
C PHE A 216 11.11 -7.53 14.77
N GLY A 217 11.20 -6.67 15.78
CA GLY A 217 12.34 -6.60 16.71
C GLY A 217 13.62 -5.96 16.14
N HIS A 218 13.67 -5.61 14.86
CA HIS A 218 14.83 -4.98 14.24
C HIS A 218 14.62 -3.47 14.03
N PRO A 219 15.65 -2.63 14.27
CA PRO A 219 15.55 -1.21 13.97
C PRO A 219 15.24 -0.99 12.49
N ALA A 220 14.18 -0.23 12.20
CA ALA A 220 13.75 0.08 10.85
C ALA A 220 13.53 1.59 10.71
N SER A 221 14.19 2.20 9.70
CA SER A 221 14.00 3.61 9.41
C SER A 221 12.56 3.87 8.96
N THR A 222 11.80 4.60 9.77
CA THR A 222 10.36 4.83 9.58
C THR A 222 10.08 6.33 9.60
N ILE A 223 9.23 6.79 8.68
CA ILE A 223 8.84 8.19 8.58
C ILE A 223 7.88 8.56 9.72
N THR A 224 8.07 9.76 10.29
CA THR A 224 7.24 10.28 11.40
C THR A 224 5.97 10.98 10.94
N ALA A 225 5.65 10.91 9.65
CA ALA A 225 4.53 11.66 9.06
C ALA A 225 3.18 11.31 9.67
N THR A 226 2.97 10.08 10.17
CA THR A 226 1.73 9.70 10.87
C THR A 226 1.53 10.56 12.12
N HIS A 227 2.53 10.64 12.99
CA HIS A 227 2.53 11.50 14.17
C HIS A 227 2.32 12.98 13.80
N GLN A 228 3.09 13.48 12.81
CA GLN A 228 3.03 14.88 12.40
C GLN A 228 1.64 15.25 11.85
N LEU A 229 1.06 14.41 10.98
CA LEU A 229 -0.27 14.65 10.42
C LEU A 229 -1.34 14.61 11.51
N ALA A 230 -1.30 13.64 12.42
CA ALA A 230 -2.23 13.55 13.53
C ALA A 230 -2.14 14.80 14.44
N ARG A 231 -0.92 15.24 14.77
CA ARG A 231 -0.68 16.44 15.62
C ARG A 231 -1.17 17.74 14.95
N LEU A 232 -0.94 17.89 13.64
CA LEU A 232 -1.32 19.09 12.89
C LEU A 232 -2.82 19.18 12.59
N THR A 233 -3.52 18.05 12.54
CA THR A 233 -4.90 18.01 12.03
C THR A 233 -5.93 17.51 13.02
N GLY A 234 -5.53 16.81 14.10
CA GLY A 234 -6.43 16.15 15.04
C GLY A 234 -7.13 14.92 14.44
N CYS A 235 -6.64 14.43 13.27
CA CYS A 235 -7.23 13.25 12.65
C CYS A 235 -7.03 11.98 13.50
N ALA A 236 -7.96 11.04 13.36
CA ALA A 236 -7.82 9.71 13.94
C ALA A 236 -6.84 8.88 13.08
N VAL A 237 -5.96 8.13 13.74
CA VAL A 237 -5.08 7.15 13.09
C VAL A 237 -5.74 5.79 13.21
N VAL A 238 -6.17 5.22 12.08
CA VAL A 238 -6.96 3.98 12.04
C VAL A 238 -6.19 2.92 11.28
N PRO A 239 -5.82 1.80 11.90
CA PRO A 239 -5.23 0.68 11.19
C PRO A 239 -6.24 0.07 10.21
N TYR A 240 -5.80 -0.11 8.97
CA TYR A 240 -6.58 -0.71 7.90
C TYR A 240 -5.81 -1.86 7.28
N PHE A 241 -6.27 -3.06 7.56
CA PHE A 241 -5.72 -4.29 7.02
C PHE A 241 -6.62 -4.87 5.94
N HIS A 242 -6.02 -5.49 4.95
CA HIS A 242 -6.74 -6.14 3.86
C HIS A 242 -5.99 -7.33 3.29
N ARG A 243 -6.73 -8.38 2.99
CA ARG A 243 -6.17 -9.60 2.40
C ARG A 243 -7.14 -10.26 1.42
N ARG A 244 -6.59 -11.12 0.60
CA ARG A 244 -7.33 -12.08 -0.21
C ARG A 244 -7.34 -13.42 0.49
N GLU A 245 -8.52 -14.04 0.63
CA GLU A 245 -8.69 -15.36 1.23
C GLU A 245 -9.73 -16.14 0.42
N GLY A 246 -9.39 -17.37 -0.02
CA GLY A 246 -10.30 -18.24 -0.76
C GLY A 246 -10.92 -17.63 -2.05
N GLY A 247 -10.31 -16.58 -2.60
CA GLY A 247 -10.84 -15.81 -3.75
C GLY A 247 -11.75 -14.66 -3.39
N ARG A 248 -11.99 -14.41 -2.10
CA ARG A 248 -12.71 -13.26 -1.54
C ARG A 248 -11.71 -12.20 -1.04
N TYR A 249 -12.22 -11.02 -0.71
CA TYR A 249 -11.44 -9.95 -0.08
C TYR A 249 -12.00 -9.66 1.29
N ILE A 250 -11.11 -9.60 2.28
CA ILE A 250 -11.43 -9.24 3.65
C ILE A 250 -10.75 -7.92 3.94
N LEU A 251 -11.54 -6.95 4.38
CA LEU A 251 -11.13 -5.62 4.78
C LEU A 251 -11.40 -5.48 6.29
N LYS A 252 -10.36 -5.24 7.08
CA LYS A 252 -10.48 -5.04 8.52
C LYS A 252 -10.11 -3.61 8.88
N ILE A 253 -11.01 -2.91 9.51
CA ILE A 253 -10.81 -1.58 10.06
C ILE A 253 -10.78 -1.72 11.58
N ALA A 254 -9.61 -1.53 12.17
CA ALA A 254 -9.46 -1.56 13.62
C ALA A 254 -10.02 -0.26 14.26
N PRO A 255 -10.29 -0.25 15.56
CA PRO A 255 -10.51 1.00 16.28
C PRO A 255 -9.35 1.98 16.08
N PRO A 256 -9.59 3.29 16.18
CA PRO A 256 -8.50 4.27 16.17
C PRO A 256 -7.44 3.93 17.22
N LEU A 257 -6.17 4.09 16.84
CA LEU A 257 -5.07 3.93 17.80
C LEU A 257 -5.24 4.97 18.92
N ALA A 258 -5.22 4.48 20.15
CA ALA A 258 -5.28 5.33 21.32
C ALA A 258 -3.98 6.15 21.45
N ASP A 259 -4.11 7.34 22.06
CA ASP A 259 -2.99 8.21 22.42
C ASP A 259 -2.09 8.68 21.26
N ILE A 260 -2.57 8.60 20.01
CA ILE A 260 -1.89 9.22 18.86
C ILE A 260 -2.68 10.47 18.42
N PRO A 261 -2.03 11.67 18.39
CA PRO A 261 -0.61 11.89 18.69
C PRO A 261 -0.36 12.07 20.19
N SER A 262 0.71 11.44 20.69
CA SER A 262 1.29 11.73 22.00
C SER A 262 2.36 12.83 21.89
N ASP A 263 3.10 13.09 22.99
CA ASP A 263 4.29 13.95 22.94
C ASP A 263 5.56 13.19 22.51
N ASP A 264 5.50 11.87 22.39
CA ASP A 264 6.61 11.01 21.99
C ASP A 264 6.41 10.45 20.57
N VAL A 265 7.09 11.07 19.60
CA VAL A 265 7.09 10.65 18.19
C VAL A 265 7.61 9.23 17.99
N ILE A 266 8.51 8.76 18.87
CA ILE A 266 9.08 7.40 18.78
C ILE A 266 8.03 6.40 19.23
N ALA A 267 7.34 6.66 20.33
CA ALA A 267 6.26 5.83 20.84
C ALA A 267 5.13 5.70 19.81
N ASP A 268 4.64 6.81 19.26
CA ASP A 268 3.60 6.81 18.23
C ASP A 268 4.01 6.02 16.98
N THR A 269 5.25 6.24 16.50
CA THR A 269 5.75 5.55 15.30
C THR A 269 5.94 4.05 15.56
N THR A 270 6.32 3.68 16.79
CA THR A 270 6.44 2.28 17.22
C THR A 270 5.07 1.60 17.24
N GLN A 271 4.04 2.28 17.78
CA GLN A 271 2.68 1.74 17.81
C GLN A 271 2.13 1.51 16.39
N VAL A 272 2.40 2.42 15.46
CA VAL A 272 2.02 2.25 14.05
C VAL A 272 2.74 1.06 13.41
N ASN A 273 4.06 0.89 13.65
CA ASN A 273 4.80 -0.27 13.16
C ASN A 273 4.23 -1.56 13.74
N ALA A 274 3.93 -1.63 15.03
CA ALA A 274 3.36 -2.81 15.68
C ALA A 274 2.01 -3.19 15.04
N ALA A 275 1.13 -2.22 14.79
CA ALA A 275 -0.12 -2.48 14.08
C ALA A 275 0.10 -3.06 12.67
N ILE A 276 1.13 -2.60 11.95
CA ILE A 276 1.48 -3.16 10.63
C ILE A 276 2.09 -4.57 10.76
N GLU A 277 2.90 -4.83 11.80
CA GLU A 277 3.41 -6.18 12.06
C GLU A 277 2.29 -7.20 12.28
N ASP A 278 1.25 -6.83 13.03
CA ASP A 278 0.09 -7.69 13.26
C ASP A 278 -0.62 -8.03 11.94
N MET A 279 -0.79 -7.03 11.05
CA MET A 279 -1.32 -7.25 9.71
C MET A 279 -0.46 -8.21 8.88
N VAL A 280 0.88 -8.05 8.96
CA VAL A 280 1.83 -8.91 8.24
C VAL A 280 1.79 -10.34 8.77
N ARG A 281 1.64 -10.54 10.09
CA ARG A 281 1.51 -11.87 10.69
C ARG A 281 0.22 -12.58 10.26
N GLU A 282 -0.86 -11.83 10.03
CA GLU A 282 -2.15 -12.39 9.60
C GLU A 282 -2.13 -12.84 8.13
N ALA A 283 -1.42 -12.14 7.23
CA ALA A 283 -1.29 -12.52 5.82
C ALA A 283 0.16 -12.31 5.30
N PRO A 284 1.11 -13.09 5.80
CA PRO A 284 2.52 -12.89 5.47
C PRO A 284 2.85 -13.14 4.01
N ASP A 285 2.08 -13.98 3.31
CA ASP A 285 2.24 -14.23 1.86
C ASP A 285 1.87 -13.02 0.98
N GLN A 286 1.12 -12.05 1.51
CA GLN A 286 0.61 -10.92 0.73
C GLN A 286 1.35 -9.61 1.00
N TYR A 287 2.34 -9.60 1.89
CA TYR A 287 3.16 -8.41 2.15
C TYR A 287 4.29 -8.24 1.13
N LEU A 288 4.70 -6.99 0.86
CA LEU A 288 5.71 -6.64 -0.16
C LEU A 288 7.15 -6.93 0.32
N TRP A 289 7.51 -8.18 0.50
CA TRP A 289 8.83 -8.61 0.98
C TRP A 289 10.01 -8.20 0.10
N ILE A 290 9.80 -7.90 -1.18
CA ILE A 290 10.84 -7.51 -2.13
C ILE A 290 11.42 -6.10 -1.89
N HIS A 291 10.84 -5.32 -0.95
CA HIS A 291 11.37 -4.06 -0.49
C HIS A 291 12.42 -4.29 0.61
N ARG A 292 13.58 -3.60 0.53
CA ARG A 292 14.65 -3.71 1.53
C ARG A 292 14.31 -2.89 2.77
N ARG A 293 13.42 -3.41 3.64
CA ARG A 293 12.88 -2.68 4.81
C ARG A 293 13.97 -2.27 5.80
N PHE A 294 14.99 -3.10 5.98
CA PHE A 294 16.09 -2.89 6.93
C PHE A 294 17.37 -2.37 6.26
N LYS A 295 17.24 -1.66 5.14
CA LYS A 295 18.38 -1.14 4.37
C LYS A 295 19.21 -0.15 5.17
N ARG A 296 18.57 0.66 6.01
CA ARG A 296 19.23 1.59 6.91
C ARG A 296 19.19 1.04 8.33
N GLN A 297 20.29 1.31 9.05
CA GLN A 297 20.47 0.96 10.45
C GLN A 297 21.06 2.16 11.19
N PRO A 298 20.96 2.26 12.53
CA PRO A 298 21.51 3.39 13.28
C PRO A 298 22.98 3.70 12.97
N GLY A 299 23.78 2.69 12.60
CA GLY A 299 25.20 2.84 12.21
C GLY A 299 25.45 3.07 10.72
N GLY A 300 24.40 3.32 9.90
CA GLY A 300 24.54 3.54 8.46
C GLY A 300 23.82 2.52 7.58
N ARG A 301 24.45 2.05 6.48
CA ARG A 301 23.85 1.02 5.63
C ARG A 301 23.98 -0.36 6.26
N SER A 302 22.88 -1.07 6.31
CA SER A 302 22.83 -2.45 6.78
C SER A 302 23.72 -3.40 5.98
N ALA A 303 24.38 -4.34 6.67
CA ALA A 303 25.06 -5.48 6.07
C ALA A 303 24.10 -6.60 5.60
N PHE A 304 22.81 -6.57 6.01
CA PHE A 304 21.86 -7.64 5.75
C PHE A 304 21.66 -7.98 4.26
N TYR A 305 21.76 -6.99 3.38
CA TYR A 305 21.51 -7.15 1.94
C TYR A 305 22.78 -7.12 1.07
N ARG A 306 23.94 -7.39 1.67
CA ARG A 306 25.21 -7.53 0.94
C ARG A 306 25.34 -8.90 0.28
#